data_817f58a176f9cb19c723fa8d2d7dd556
#
_entry.id   817f58a176f9cb19c723fa8d2d7dd556
#
_cell.length_a   1.000
_cell.length_b   1.000
_cell.length_c   1.000
_cell.angle_alpha   90.00
_cell.angle_beta   90.00
_cell.angle_gamma   90.00
#
_symmetry.space_group_name_H-M   'P 1'
#
loop_
_entity.id
_entity.type
_entity.pdbx_description
1 polymer ?
#
loop_
_entity_poly.entity_id
_entity_poly.type
_entity_poly.pdbx_seq_one_letter_code
_entity_poly.pdbx_strand_id
1 'polypeptide(L)'
;MTTDFSDDALLLIAHGSTVNSQSSEPTRRLTEELNSRKLFAEVACAFKLEEPYISDALKELSSKRVFAAPITISEGQFTEEIIPFHLGLCTKGQCDCPVGECNYPSNAEVNGKEIVYCRPVGTHNTMTDVLLGRAKEI
;
A
#
# COMPACT_ATOMS: atom_id res chain seq x y z
N MET A 1 17.60 -3.73 16.74
CA MET A 1 16.76 -4.37 15.73
C MET A 1 17.10 -3.78 14.38
N THR A 2 17.54 -4.62 13.47
CA THR A 2 17.90 -4.16 12.14
C THR A 2 16.65 -4.03 11.28
N THR A 3 16.52 -2.89 10.59
CA THR A 3 15.49 -2.67 9.61
C THR A 3 16.10 -2.80 8.22
N ASP A 4 16.55 -4.01 7.92
CA ASP A 4 17.13 -4.30 6.61
C ASP A 4 16.03 -4.83 5.69
N PHE A 5 15.71 -4.05 4.65
CA PHE A 5 14.70 -4.41 3.67
C PHE A 5 15.30 -4.84 2.34
N SER A 6 16.61 -5.13 2.32
CA SER A 6 17.33 -5.38 1.06
C SER A 6 16.82 -6.61 0.30
N ASP A 7 16.16 -7.54 0.98
CA ASP A 7 15.57 -8.71 0.35
C ASP A 7 14.05 -8.62 0.20
N ASP A 8 13.47 -7.52 0.61
CA ASP A 8 12.02 -7.36 0.71
C ASP A 8 11.48 -6.46 -0.40
N ALA A 9 10.17 -6.55 -0.63
CA ALA A 9 9.47 -5.66 -1.54
C ALA A 9 8.61 -4.66 -0.78
N LEU A 10 8.43 -3.49 -1.36
CA LEU A 10 7.48 -2.48 -0.88
C LEU A 10 6.45 -2.25 -1.98
N LEU A 11 5.18 -2.42 -1.65
CA LEU A 11 4.07 -2.22 -2.57
C LEU A 11 3.23 -1.05 -2.07
N LEU A 12 3.25 0.06 -2.82
CA LEU A 12 2.43 1.23 -2.51
C LEU A 12 1.06 1.04 -3.15
N ILE A 13 0.01 1.23 -2.37
CA ILE A 13 -1.36 0.96 -2.84
C ILE A 13 -2.21 2.21 -2.71
N ALA A 14 -2.84 2.61 -3.81
CA ALA A 14 -3.70 3.78 -3.86
C ALA A 14 -4.96 3.47 -4.68
N HIS A 15 -5.90 4.42 -4.71
CA HIS A 15 -7.15 4.22 -5.46
C HIS A 15 -6.94 4.24 -6.97
N GLY A 16 -6.17 5.19 -7.48
CA GLY A 16 -6.12 5.46 -8.89
C GLY A 16 -7.42 6.08 -9.40
N SER A 17 -7.61 6.07 -10.72
CA SER A 17 -8.82 6.61 -11.34
C SER A 17 -9.04 5.95 -12.69
N THR A 18 -10.30 5.81 -13.09
CA THR A 18 -10.67 5.33 -14.42
C THR A 18 -10.67 6.45 -15.45
N VAL A 19 -10.66 7.70 -15.02
CA VAL A 19 -10.85 8.85 -15.91
C VAL A 19 -9.73 9.89 -15.84
N ASN A 20 -8.87 9.82 -14.85
CA ASN A 20 -7.84 10.84 -14.62
C ASN A 20 -6.51 10.18 -14.28
N SER A 21 -5.58 10.16 -15.25
CA SER A 21 -4.26 9.58 -15.05
C SER A 21 -3.41 10.35 -14.04
N GLN A 22 -3.76 11.60 -13.73
CA GLN A 22 -3.00 12.40 -12.78
C GLN A 22 -3.23 11.99 -11.33
N SER A 23 -4.32 11.26 -11.04
CA SER A 23 -4.58 10.83 -9.66
C SER A 23 -3.57 9.80 -9.16
N SER A 24 -2.96 9.03 -10.06
CA SER A 24 -1.94 8.04 -9.70
C SER A 24 -0.52 8.62 -9.71
N GLU A 25 -0.33 9.80 -10.28
CA GLU A 25 0.99 10.38 -10.49
C GLU A 25 1.80 10.55 -9.20
N PRO A 26 1.22 11.06 -8.09
CA PRO A 26 2.00 11.18 -6.86
C PRO A 26 2.50 9.82 -6.33
N THR A 27 1.68 8.78 -6.43
CA THR A 27 2.08 7.44 -5.99
C THR A 27 3.18 6.88 -6.89
N ARG A 28 3.07 7.08 -8.20
CA ARG A 28 4.10 6.62 -9.15
C ARG A 28 5.42 7.35 -8.92
N ARG A 29 5.36 8.63 -8.66
CA ARG A 29 6.56 9.44 -8.39
C ARG A 29 7.23 9.00 -7.09
N LEU A 30 6.44 8.74 -6.04
CA LEU A 30 6.96 8.23 -4.78
C LEU A 30 7.62 6.87 -4.96
N THR A 31 7.04 6.02 -5.80
CA THR A 31 7.61 4.71 -6.12
C THR A 31 8.99 4.85 -6.78
N GLU A 32 9.12 5.76 -7.74
CA GLU A 32 10.40 6.01 -8.40
C GLU A 32 11.45 6.53 -7.42
N GLU A 33 11.06 7.45 -6.55
CA GLU A 33 11.95 8.00 -5.53
C GLU A 33 12.46 6.91 -4.59
N LEU A 34 11.55 6.03 -4.14
CA LEU A 34 11.93 4.95 -3.25
C LEU A 34 12.82 3.91 -3.94
N ASN A 35 12.56 3.65 -5.23
CA ASN A 35 13.44 2.76 -6.01
C ASN A 35 14.85 3.34 -6.12
N SER A 36 14.96 4.66 -6.29
CA SER A 36 16.26 5.29 -6.42
C SER A 36 17.11 5.21 -5.15
N ARG A 37 16.47 5.08 -4.00
CA ARG A 37 17.17 4.97 -2.71
C ARG A 37 17.72 3.58 -2.44
N LYS A 38 17.28 2.58 -3.18
CA LYS A 38 17.78 1.20 -3.10
C LYS A 38 17.73 0.60 -1.70
N LEU A 39 16.67 0.91 -0.96
CA LEU A 39 16.46 0.37 0.39
C LEU A 39 15.75 -0.99 0.36
N PHE A 40 14.93 -1.22 -0.67
CA PHE A 40 14.21 -2.47 -0.86
C PHE A 40 14.73 -3.17 -2.12
N ALA A 41 14.56 -4.49 -2.18
CA ALA A 41 14.88 -5.24 -3.40
C ALA A 41 13.98 -4.82 -4.55
N GLU A 42 12.71 -4.54 -4.26
CA GLU A 42 11.72 -4.14 -5.26
C GLU A 42 10.80 -3.09 -4.64
N VAL A 43 10.44 -2.07 -5.41
CA VAL A 43 9.40 -1.11 -5.03
C VAL A 43 8.44 -0.99 -6.19
N ALA A 44 7.17 -1.22 -5.94
CA ALA A 44 6.13 -1.15 -6.96
C ALA A 44 4.91 -0.41 -6.42
N CYS A 45 4.02 -0.01 -7.31
CA CYS A 45 2.74 0.58 -6.93
C CYS A 45 1.60 -0.19 -7.56
N ALA A 46 0.43 -0.10 -6.95
CA ALA A 46 -0.77 -0.76 -7.44
C ALA A 46 -1.99 0.08 -7.09
N PHE A 47 -3.07 -0.14 -7.84
CA PHE A 47 -4.26 0.69 -7.74
C PHE A 47 -5.51 -0.19 -7.79
N LYS A 48 -6.60 0.33 -7.24
CA LYS A 48 -7.88 -0.33 -7.35
C LYS A 48 -8.51 -0.07 -8.71
N LEU A 49 -8.43 1.18 -9.20
CA LEU A 49 -9.19 1.63 -10.36
C LEU A 49 -8.38 1.75 -11.65
N GLU A 50 -7.10 1.46 -11.62
CA GLU A 50 -6.25 1.47 -12.82
C GLU A 50 -5.09 0.50 -12.65
N GLU A 51 -4.45 0.16 -13.77
CA GLU A 51 -3.31 -0.74 -13.77
C GLU A 51 -2.04 -0.06 -13.22
N PRO A 52 -1.16 -0.81 -12.58
CA PRO A 52 -1.33 -2.22 -12.23
C PRO A 52 -2.31 -2.42 -11.08
N TYR A 53 -3.17 -3.43 -11.21
CA TYR A 53 -4.12 -3.75 -10.14
C TYR A 53 -3.42 -4.45 -8.99
N ILE A 54 -4.02 -4.37 -7.80
CA ILE A 54 -3.37 -4.83 -6.56
C ILE A 54 -2.93 -6.29 -6.63
N SER A 55 -3.84 -7.19 -7.01
CA SER A 55 -3.50 -8.61 -7.04
C SER A 55 -2.47 -8.94 -8.12
N ASP A 56 -2.52 -8.25 -9.25
CA ASP A 56 -1.56 -8.46 -10.34
C ASP A 56 -0.17 -7.98 -9.96
N ALA A 57 -0.07 -6.81 -9.36
CA ALA A 57 1.21 -6.27 -8.91
C ALA A 57 1.85 -7.19 -7.86
N LEU A 58 1.04 -7.70 -6.94
CA LEU A 58 1.53 -8.61 -5.91
C LEU A 58 2.12 -9.87 -6.52
N LYS A 59 1.47 -10.43 -7.54
CA LYS A 59 1.96 -11.64 -8.21
C LYS A 59 3.29 -11.43 -8.92
N GLU A 60 3.55 -10.23 -9.40
CA GLU A 60 4.78 -9.94 -10.14
C GLU A 60 5.98 -9.67 -9.25
N LEU A 61 5.77 -9.45 -7.96
CA LEU A 61 6.88 -9.26 -7.03
C LEU A 61 7.56 -10.60 -6.75
N SER A 62 8.90 -10.60 -6.80
CA SER A 62 9.69 -11.80 -6.58
C SER A 62 10.05 -12.03 -5.12
N SER A 63 10.08 -10.98 -4.31
CA SER A 63 10.48 -11.05 -2.92
C SER A 63 9.50 -11.90 -2.11
N LYS A 64 10.02 -12.63 -1.13
CA LYS A 64 9.19 -13.48 -0.29
C LYS A 64 8.42 -12.67 0.76
N ARG A 65 8.94 -11.51 1.16
CA ARG A 65 8.25 -10.64 2.11
C ARG A 65 7.91 -9.32 1.43
N VAL A 66 6.64 -8.94 1.51
CA VAL A 66 6.11 -7.74 0.88
C VAL A 66 5.46 -6.87 1.94
N PHE A 67 5.94 -5.63 2.04
CA PHE A 67 5.30 -4.61 2.86
C PHE A 67 4.30 -3.87 1.97
N ALA A 68 3.01 -4.01 2.31
CA ALA A 68 1.93 -3.38 1.55
C ALA A 68 1.49 -2.12 2.29
N ALA A 69 1.67 -0.97 1.67
CA ALA A 69 1.47 0.33 2.31
C ALA A 69 0.37 1.13 1.62
N PRO A 70 -0.77 1.36 2.29
CA PRO A 70 -1.81 2.22 1.73
C PRO A 70 -1.36 3.68 1.69
N ILE A 71 -1.49 4.30 0.53
CA ILE A 71 -1.19 5.72 0.35
C ILE A 71 -2.50 6.49 0.49
N THR A 72 -2.99 6.55 1.72
CA THR A 72 -4.23 7.23 2.07
C THR A 72 -4.03 8.02 3.36
N ILE A 73 -4.94 8.95 3.61
CA ILE A 73 -4.84 9.82 4.79
C ILE A 73 -5.32 9.10 6.05
N SER A 74 -6.38 8.32 5.93
CA SER A 74 -6.98 7.69 7.11
C SER A 74 -7.47 6.28 6.80
N GLU A 75 -7.79 5.57 7.86
CA GLU A 75 -8.43 4.26 7.76
C GLU A 75 -9.88 4.42 7.32
N GLY A 76 -10.38 3.46 6.55
CA GLY A 76 -11.74 3.45 6.05
C GLY A 76 -12.00 2.19 5.25
N GLN A 77 -13.05 2.19 4.46
CA GLN A 77 -13.44 1.00 3.70
C GLN A 77 -12.32 0.50 2.79
N PHE A 78 -11.63 1.41 2.14
CA PHE A 78 -10.54 1.05 1.24
C PHE A 78 -9.44 0.28 1.97
N THR A 79 -8.99 0.79 3.10
CA THR A 79 -7.87 0.21 3.84
C THR A 79 -8.29 -1.00 4.69
N GLU A 80 -9.55 -1.06 5.14
CA GLU A 80 -9.99 -2.09 6.06
C GLU A 80 -10.68 -3.26 5.38
N GLU A 81 -11.17 -3.09 4.16
CA GLU A 81 -11.89 -4.12 3.46
C GLU A 81 -11.34 -4.39 2.06
N ILE A 82 -11.19 -3.36 1.24
CA ILE A 82 -10.86 -3.52 -0.17
C ILE A 82 -9.43 -4.00 -0.36
N ILE A 83 -8.47 -3.34 0.25
CA ILE A 83 -7.06 -3.73 0.10
C ILE A 83 -6.81 -5.12 0.71
N PRO A 84 -7.26 -5.42 1.94
CA PRO A 84 -7.07 -6.76 2.49
C PRO A 84 -7.65 -7.86 1.61
N PHE A 85 -8.81 -7.62 1.00
CA PHE A 85 -9.40 -8.58 0.07
C PHE A 85 -8.50 -8.83 -1.13
N HIS A 86 -8.03 -7.76 -1.79
CA HIS A 86 -7.20 -7.89 -2.99
C HIS A 86 -5.81 -8.43 -2.70
N LEU A 87 -5.32 -8.26 -1.48
CA LEU A 87 -4.05 -8.87 -1.06
C LEU A 87 -4.20 -10.34 -0.69
N GLY A 88 -5.43 -10.83 -0.54
CA GLY A 88 -5.68 -12.19 -0.11
C GLY A 88 -5.71 -12.36 1.40
N LEU A 89 -5.71 -11.28 2.17
CA LEU A 89 -5.75 -11.33 3.63
C LEU A 89 -7.15 -11.61 4.14
N CYS A 90 -8.17 -11.07 3.47
CA CYS A 90 -9.56 -11.33 3.81
C CYS A 90 -10.09 -12.45 2.94
N THR A 91 -10.45 -13.58 3.54
CA THR A 91 -10.83 -14.79 2.81
C THR A 91 -12.33 -14.97 2.64
N LYS A 92 -13.12 -14.00 3.06
CA LYS A 92 -14.60 -14.12 3.03
C LYS A 92 -15.22 -13.65 1.72
N GLY A 93 -14.50 -13.73 0.60
CA GLY A 93 -14.97 -13.16 -0.65
C GLY A 93 -14.97 -11.65 -0.57
N GLN A 94 -15.89 -11.00 -1.31
CA GLN A 94 -16.04 -9.56 -1.15
C GLN A 94 -16.58 -9.34 0.26
N CYS A 95 -15.83 -8.58 1.07
CA CYS A 95 -16.16 -8.45 2.47
C CYS A 95 -17.42 -7.60 2.66
N ASP A 96 -18.46 -8.20 3.24
CA ASP A 96 -19.69 -7.51 3.58
C ASP A 96 -19.67 -6.95 5.00
N CYS A 97 -18.52 -7.00 5.64
CA CYS A 97 -18.37 -6.49 6.99
C CYS A 97 -18.53 -4.97 7.01
N PRO A 98 -19.16 -4.41 8.06
CA PRO A 98 -19.10 -2.96 8.25
C PRO A 98 -17.67 -2.48 8.36
N VAL A 99 -17.43 -1.23 7.97
CA VAL A 99 -16.10 -0.63 8.03
C VAL A 99 -15.52 -0.78 9.43
N GLY A 100 -14.29 -1.28 9.50
CA GLY A 100 -13.60 -1.49 10.78
C GLY A 100 -13.91 -2.80 11.48
N GLU A 101 -14.81 -3.61 10.93
CA GLU A 101 -15.17 -4.90 11.54
C GLU A 101 -14.64 -6.11 10.77
N CYS A 102 -13.99 -5.88 9.64
CA CYS A 102 -13.38 -6.96 8.87
C CYS A 102 -12.14 -7.47 9.61
N ASN A 103 -12.16 -8.76 9.94
CA ASN A 103 -11.01 -9.39 10.61
C ASN A 103 -10.03 -9.91 9.57
N TYR A 104 -8.83 -9.37 9.59
CA TYR A 104 -7.72 -9.88 8.79
C TYR A 104 -6.44 -9.73 9.61
N PRO A 105 -5.46 -10.61 9.42
CA PRO A 105 -4.18 -10.44 10.10
C PRO A 105 -3.37 -9.33 9.43
N SER A 106 -2.60 -8.59 10.23
CA SER A 106 -1.68 -7.59 9.71
C SER A 106 -0.43 -8.21 9.10
N ASN A 107 -0.25 -9.50 9.28
CA ASN A 107 0.87 -10.25 8.75
C ASN A 107 0.39 -11.68 8.48
N ALA A 108 0.48 -12.11 7.24
CA ALA A 108 0.04 -13.45 6.86
C ALA A 108 0.79 -13.94 5.63
N GLU A 109 0.88 -15.26 5.47
CA GLU A 109 1.42 -15.85 4.27
C GLU A 109 0.31 -16.05 3.25
N VAL A 110 0.53 -15.53 2.04
CA VAL A 110 -0.42 -15.64 0.93
C VAL A 110 0.37 -16.10 -0.29
N ASN A 111 0.03 -17.27 -0.81
CA ASN A 111 0.67 -17.86 -2.01
C ASN A 111 2.19 -17.89 -1.93
N GLY A 112 2.72 -18.25 -0.78
CA GLY A 112 4.16 -18.36 -0.57
C GLY A 112 4.87 -17.05 -0.24
N LYS A 113 4.13 -15.96 -0.13
CA LYS A 113 4.69 -14.66 0.25
C LYS A 113 4.19 -14.25 1.63
N GLU A 114 5.08 -13.69 2.42
CA GLU A 114 4.71 -13.05 3.68
C GLU A 114 4.26 -11.63 3.38
N ILE A 115 2.99 -11.32 3.64
CA ILE A 115 2.44 -9.99 3.44
C ILE A 115 2.40 -9.28 4.77
N VAL A 116 3.08 -8.15 4.87
CA VAL A 116 3.04 -7.28 6.05
C VAL A 116 2.20 -6.07 5.68
N TYR A 117 0.99 -5.99 6.21
CA TYR A 117 0.07 -4.92 5.87
C TYR A 117 0.30 -3.73 6.79
N CYS A 118 0.78 -2.64 6.22
CA CYS A 118 1.13 -1.44 6.96
C CYS A 118 -0.11 -0.57 7.21
N ARG A 119 -0.02 0.30 8.20
CA ARG A 119 -1.07 1.30 8.45
C ARG A 119 -1.00 2.41 7.38
N PRO A 120 -2.13 3.08 7.11
CA PRO A 120 -2.13 4.18 6.14
C PRO A 120 -1.11 5.26 6.49
N VAL A 121 -0.48 5.84 5.47
CA VAL A 121 0.58 6.82 5.68
C VAL A 121 0.07 8.07 6.41
N GLY A 122 -1.18 8.46 6.19
CA GLY A 122 -1.75 9.66 6.81
C GLY A 122 -1.98 9.55 8.30
N THR A 123 -1.91 8.34 8.88
CA THR A 123 -2.04 8.15 10.32
C THR A 123 -0.69 8.26 11.04
N HIS A 124 0.40 8.43 10.31
CA HIS A 124 1.73 8.58 10.90
C HIS A 124 1.92 9.98 11.47
N ASN A 125 2.64 10.08 12.58
CA ASN A 125 2.82 11.36 13.29
C ASN A 125 3.60 12.40 12.48
N THR A 126 4.39 11.98 11.50
CA THR A 126 5.11 12.92 10.62
C THR A 126 4.19 13.71 9.69
N MET A 127 2.90 13.34 9.59
CA MET A 127 1.94 14.12 8.81
C MET A 127 1.80 15.54 9.30
N THR A 128 2.00 15.78 10.59
CA THR A 128 2.02 17.15 11.13
C THR A 128 3.08 17.99 10.41
N ASP A 129 4.27 17.43 10.22
CA ASP A 129 5.35 18.15 9.51
C ASP A 129 5.01 18.37 8.04
N VAL A 130 4.35 17.40 7.41
CA VAL A 130 3.90 17.54 6.02
C VAL A 130 2.92 18.71 5.90
N LEU A 131 1.95 18.79 6.80
CA LEU A 131 0.96 19.88 6.77
C LEU A 131 1.61 21.24 7.01
N LEU A 132 2.54 21.32 7.96
CA LEU A 132 3.24 22.57 8.22
C LEU A 132 4.09 22.98 7.03
N GLY A 133 4.74 22.02 6.36
CA GLY A 133 5.51 22.28 5.16
C GLY A 133 4.64 22.87 4.04
N ARG A 134 3.42 22.35 3.87
CA ARG A 134 2.48 22.88 2.88
C ARG A 134 2.05 24.28 3.20
N ALA A 135 1.76 24.55 4.48
CA ALA A 135 1.35 25.90 4.90
C ALA A 135 2.44 26.93 4.62
N LYS A 136 3.70 26.55 4.72
CA LYS A 136 4.82 27.45 4.47
C LYS A 136 5.04 27.79 3.00
N GLU A 137 4.38 27.06 2.09
CA GLU A 137 4.52 27.30 0.64
C GLU A 137 3.70 28.49 0.15
N ILE A 138 2.87 29.10 0.98
CA ILE A 138 2.00 30.22 0.60
C ILE A 138 2.77 31.52 0.61
#